data_95e3cf91cff72692267da3bbddf9f393
#
_entry.id   95e3cf91cff72692267da3bbddf9f393
#
_cell.length_a   1.000
_cell.length_b   1.000
_cell.length_c   1.000
_cell.angle_alpha   90.00
_cell.angle_beta   90.00
_cell.angle_gamma   90.00
#
_symmetry.space_group_name_H-M   'P 1'
#
loop_
_entity.id
_entity.type
_entity.pdbx_description
1 polymer ?
#
loop_
_entity_poly.entity_id
_entity_poly.type
_entity_poly.pdbx_seq_one_letter_code
_entity_poly.pdbx_strand_id
1 'polypeptide(L)'
;MFSGQIIRALVAATLSLVSMAAARGQGKAITLDGRSANHPPTVKIVSPKSDGIYEENAQVRYEIEVSDENDGESKFQEINSTEVLLIVRHFSSPEAAEAAMSGPIADDPPGLRTLRTSDCLNCHTFGARLIGPSFARIGKRYLYSQANVDSLSRHILEGSLGVWGNIKMPSHPQLTAEQAAACVTWILKTAADPDTNYYAGTEGMFRVAVPPDSKAKDKGMLVLIASYTDSRGMQGRDTLRIRIQ
;
A
#
# COMPACT_ATOMS: atom_id res chain seq x y z
N MET A 1 17.18 9.68 98.36
CA MET A 1 17.15 8.77 97.77
C MET A 1 15.88 8.63 96.90
N PHE A 2 15.71 9.48 95.96
CA PHE A 2 14.49 9.58 95.17
C PHE A 2 14.77 9.08 93.75
N SER A 3 13.99 8.05 93.38
CA SER A 3 13.96 7.47 92.04
C SER A 3 12.91 8.20 91.20
N GLY A 4 13.31 8.86 90.11
CA GLY A 4 12.37 9.50 89.18
C GLY A 4 12.17 8.66 87.96
N GLN A 5 10.97 8.12 87.76
CA GLN A 5 10.56 7.46 86.54
C GLN A 5 10.10 8.46 85.52
N ILE A 6 10.73 8.45 84.32
CA ILE A 6 10.35 9.23 83.16
C ILE A 6 9.44 8.38 82.30
N ILE A 7 8.17 8.77 82.18
CA ILE A 7 7.19 8.18 81.31
C ILE A 7 7.45 8.69 79.87
N ARG A 8 7.80 7.78 78.93
CA ARG A 8 7.89 8.08 77.49
C ARG A 8 6.53 7.80 76.86
N ALA A 9 5.85 8.88 76.41
CA ALA A 9 4.67 8.79 75.60
C ALA A 9 5.08 8.47 74.16
N LEU A 10 4.62 7.34 73.63
CA LEU A 10 4.73 6.98 72.21
C LEU A 10 3.58 7.65 71.47
N VAL A 11 3.90 8.62 70.60
CA VAL A 11 2.97 9.15 69.60
C VAL A 11 3.04 8.30 68.35
N ALA A 12 2.02 7.48 68.10
CA ALA A 12 1.87 6.77 66.88
C ALA A 12 1.33 7.68 65.76
N ALA A 13 2.20 8.10 64.86
CA ALA A 13 1.80 8.79 63.66
C ALA A 13 1.30 7.79 62.61
N THR A 14 -0.02 7.74 62.38
CA THR A 14 -0.62 6.99 61.27
C THR A 14 -0.39 7.73 59.97
N LEU A 15 0.52 7.22 59.14
CA LEU A 15 0.76 7.68 57.78
C LEU A 15 -0.36 7.12 56.89
N SER A 16 -1.34 7.95 56.55
CA SER A 16 -2.33 7.62 55.51
C SER A 16 -1.68 7.73 54.12
N LEU A 17 -1.42 6.59 53.50
CA LEU A 17 -1.03 6.51 52.09
C LEU A 17 -2.24 6.85 51.22
N VAL A 18 -2.29 8.08 50.73
CA VAL A 18 -3.18 8.45 49.62
C VAL A 18 -2.59 7.89 48.33
N SER A 19 -3.16 6.79 47.86
CA SER A 19 -2.89 6.26 46.51
C SER A 19 -3.42 7.25 45.46
N MET A 20 -2.57 8.12 44.95
CA MET A 20 -2.85 8.84 43.70
C MET A 20 -2.78 7.84 42.54
N ALA A 21 -3.95 7.40 42.09
CA ALA A 21 -4.08 6.73 40.80
C ALA A 21 -3.70 7.75 39.71
N ALA A 22 -2.49 7.66 39.18
CA ALA A 22 -2.07 8.40 38.02
C ALA A 22 -2.90 7.92 36.83
N ALA A 23 -3.89 8.70 36.42
CA ALA A 23 -4.52 8.56 35.12
C ALA A 23 -3.41 8.72 34.07
N ARG A 24 -2.98 7.58 33.50
CA ARG A 24 -2.11 7.58 32.31
C ARG A 24 -2.96 8.11 31.14
N GLY A 25 -2.99 9.43 31.00
CA GLY A 25 -3.35 10.01 29.72
C GLY A 25 -2.35 9.48 28.68
N GLN A 26 -2.85 8.83 27.64
CA GLN A 26 -2.05 8.47 26.47
C GLN A 26 -1.66 9.79 25.78
N GLY A 27 -0.60 10.41 26.25
CA GLY A 27 0.00 11.56 25.60
C GLY A 27 0.54 11.10 24.24
N LYS A 28 0.06 11.72 23.18
CA LYS A 28 0.57 11.51 21.83
C LYS A 28 2.08 11.80 21.85
N ALA A 29 2.89 10.85 21.40
CA ALA A 29 4.34 11.04 21.35
C ALA A 29 4.68 12.21 20.41
N ILE A 30 5.39 13.21 20.91
CA ILE A 30 5.81 14.40 20.14
C ILE A 30 7.29 14.23 19.81
N THR A 31 7.65 14.41 18.54
CA THR A 31 9.04 14.44 18.09
C THR A 31 9.74 15.72 18.55
N LEU A 32 11.09 15.76 18.52
CA LEU A 32 11.90 16.92 18.95
C LEU A 32 11.60 18.19 18.13
N ASP A 33 10.98 18.08 16.96
CA ASP A 33 10.53 19.22 16.13
C ASP A 33 9.07 19.67 16.44
N GLY A 34 8.45 19.15 17.49
CA GLY A 34 7.09 19.48 17.91
C GLY A 34 5.97 18.81 17.09
N ARG A 35 6.31 17.92 16.15
CA ARG A 35 5.34 17.15 15.39
C ARG A 35 4.97 15.84 16.10
N SER A 36 3.74 15.41 15.94
CA SER A 36 3.31 14.07 16.36
C SER A 36 4.16 13.01 15.66
N ALA A 37 4.55 11.94 16.37
CA ALA A 37 5.19 10.79 15.75
C ALA A 37 4.28 10.28 14.62
N ASN A 38 4.89 9.93 13.46
CA ASN A 38 4.15 9.29 12.38
C ASN A 38 4.01 7.80 12.67
N HIS A 39 2.83 7.25 12.38
CA HIS A 39 2.56 5.81 12.45
C HIS A 39 2.10 5.33 11.07
N PRO A 40 2.40 4.10 10.69
CA PRO A 40 1.89 3.56 9.43
C PRO A 40 0.36 3.61 9.38
N PRO A 41 -0.23 3.91 8.22
CA PRO A 41 -1.68 3.82 8.02
C PRO A 41 -2.21 2.43 8.35
N THR A 42 -3.43 2.37 8.87
CA THR A 42 -4.18 1.13 8.97
C THR A 42 -4.86 0.87 7.64
N VAL A 43 -4.54 -0.25 6.99
CA VAL A 43 -5.15 -0.70 5.75
C VAL A 43 -5.87 -2.01 6.02
N LYS A 44 -7.08 -2.19 5.48
CA LYS A 44 -7.89 -3.39 5.67
C LYS A 44 -8.62 -3.77 4.39
N ILE A 45 -8.44 -4.99 3.93
CA ILE A 45 -9.27 -5.58 2.88
C ILE A 45 -10.58 -6.06 3.52
N VAL A 46 -11.67 -5.36 3.24
CA VAL A 46 -13.00 -5.67 3.77
C VAL A 46 -13.65 -6.79 2.94
N SER A 47 -13.42 -6.77 1.63
CA SER A 47 -13.89 -7.74 0.66
C SER A 47 -12.79 -8.00 -0.39
N PRO A 48 -12.64 -9.26 -0.87
CA PRO A 48 -13.32 -10.49 -0.43
C PRO A 48 -12.89 -10.94 0.97
N LYS A 49 -13.52 -12.01 1.48
CA LYS A 49 -13.07 -12.65 2.73
C LYS A 49 -11.91 -13.59 2.47
N SER A 50 -11.00 -13.70 3.44
CA SER A 50 -9.88 -14.64 3.38
C SER A 50 -10.38 -16.07 3.20
N ASP A 51 -9.58 -16.87 2.48
CA ASP A 51 -9.86 -18.28 2.17
C ASP A 51 -11.16 -18.55 1.39
N GLY A 52 -11.76 -17.50 0.81
CA GLY A 52 -12.86 -17.61 -0.14
C GLY A 52 -12.47 -18.46 -1.34
N ILE A 53 -13.43 -19.18 -1.93
CA ILE A 53 -13.24 -20.04 -3.11
C ILE A 53 -13.98 -19.41 -4.28
N TYR A 54 -13.28 -19.21 -5.38
CA TYR A 54 -13.81 -18.56 -6.57
C TYR A 54 -13.48 -19.34 -7.84
N GLU A 55 -14.42 -19.33 -8.78
CA GLU A 55 -14.20 -19.91 -10.11
C GLU A 55 -13.14 -19.11 -10.89
N GLU A 56 -12.36 -19.81 -11.69
CA GLU A 56 -11.52 -19.15 -12.67
C GLU A 56 -12.36 -18.24 -13.60
N ASN A 57 -11.81 -17.08 -13.89
CA ASN A 57 -12.45 -16.01 -14.65
C ASN A 57 -13.62 -15.29 -13.95
N ALA A 58 -13.95 -15.64 -12.70
CA ALA A 58 -14.93 -14.88 -11.92
C ALA A 58 -14.50 -13.42 -11.76
N GLN A 59 -15.48 -12.52 -11.73
CA GLN A 59 -15.29 -11.12 -11.34
C GLN A 59 -15.57 -11.01 -9.85
N VAL A 60 -14.59 -10.58 -9.09
CA VAL A 60 -14.67 -10.47 -7.63
C VAL A 60 -14.58 -9.00 -7.24
N ARG A 61 -15.60 -8.52 -6.51
CA ARG A 61 -15.55 -7.17 -5.94
C ARG A 61 -14.53 -7.13 -4.81
N TYR A 62 -13.73 -6.06 -4.79
CA TYR A 62 -12.89 -5.74 -3.65
C TYR A 62 -13.30 -4.42 -3.02
N GLU A 63 -13.05 -4.33 -1.72
CA GLU A 63 -13.25 -3.13 -0.91
C GLU A 63 -12.13 -3.04 0.12
N ILE A 64 -11.51 -1.86 0.22
CA ILE A 64 -10.37 -1.57 1.08
C ILE A 64 -10.72 -0.34 1.92
N GLU A 65 -10.59 -0.46 3.22
CA GLU A 65 -10.66 0.66 4.15
C GLU A 65 -9.24 1.10 4.53
N VAL A 66 -9.03 2.40 4.56
CA VAL A 66 -7.78 3.01 5.00
C VAL A 66 -8.08 4.08 6.03
N SER A 67 -7.28 4.10 7.10
CA SER A 67 -7.33 5.13 8.14
C SER A 67 -5.91 5.54 8.52
N ASP A 68 -5.66 6.83 8.58
CA ASP A 68 -4.39 7.43 8.97
C ASP A 68 -4.61 8.65 9.87
N GLU A 69 -3.70 8.89 10.81
CA GLU A 69 -3.83 10.00 11.76
C GLU A 69 -3.67 11.39 11.11
N ASN A 70 -2.97 11.47 9.98
CA ASN A 70 -2.66 12.72 9.31
C ASN A 70 -3.52 12.94 8.06
N ASP A 71 -3.80 11.84 7.32
CA ASP A 71 -4.49 11.90 6.03
C ASP A 71 -5.99 11.61 6.13
N GLY A 72 -6.47 11.13 7.31
CA GLY A 72 -7.89 10.88 7.56
C GLY A 72 -8.34 9.47 7.16
N GLU A 73 -9.58 9.32 6.72
CA GLU A 73 -10.19 8.03 6.44
C GLU A 73 -10.76 7.94 5.02
N SER A 74 -10.52 6.82 4.35
CA SER A 74 -11.02 6.58 2.99
C SER A 74 -12.54 6.60 2.88
N LYS A 75 -13.25 6.16 3.93
CA LYS A 75 -14.73 6.16 3.97
C LYS A 75 -15.34 7.56 3.93
N PHE A 76 -14.59 8.59 4.33
CA PHE A 76 -15.02 9.99 4.27
C PHE A 76 -14.46 10.72 3.04
N GLN A 77 -13.76 10.01 2.14
CA GLN A 77 -13.12 10.58 0.94
C GLN A 77 -12.02 11.60 1.26
N GLU A 78 -11.42 11.51 2.45
CA GLU A 78 -10.29 12.34 2.85
C GLU A 78 -8.98 11.84 2.20
N ILE A 79 -8.91 10.52 1.93
CA ILE A 79 -7.82 9.87 1.22
C ILE A 79 -8.18 9.76 -0.27
N ASN A 80 -7.27 10.17 -1.16
CA ASN A 80 -7.44 9.97 -2.59
C ASN A 80 -7.45 8.47 -2.93
N SER A 81 -8.59 7.98 -3.40
CA SER A 81 -8.77 6.54 -3.67
C SER A 81 -7.75 5.97 -4.67
N THR A 82 -7.28 6.77 -5.63
CA THR A 82 -6.29 6.30 -6.64
C THR A 82 -4.92 6.00 -6.05
N GLU A 83 -4.63 6.50 -4.85
CA GLU A 83 -3.38 6.23 -4.12
C GLU A 83 -3.42 4.91 -3.33
N VAL A 84 -4.63 4.35 -3.13
CA VAL A 84 -4.80 3.00 -2.55
C VAL A 84 -4.60 1.97 -3.64
N LEU A 85 -3.69 1.02 -3.40
CA LEU A 85 -3.33 -0.01 -4.37
C LEU A 85 -3.75 -1.39 -3.88
N LEU A 86 -4.38 -2.16 -4.76
CA LEU A 86 -4.55 -3.60 -4.62
C LEU A 86 -3.64 -4.31 -5.63
N ILE A 87 -2.79 -5.18 -5.14
CA ILE A 87 -2.01 -6.13 -5.94
C ILE A 87 -2.66 -7.49 -5.79
N VAL A 88 -2.98 -8.14 -6.92
CA VAL A 88 -3.51 -9.50 -6.98
C VAL A 88 -2.48 -10.37 -7.67
N ARG A 89 -1.88 -11.30 -6.93
CA ARG A 89 -0.81 -12.15 -7.41
C ARG A 89 -1.17 -13.63 -7.35
N HIS A 90 -0.95 -14.32 -8.46
CA HIS A 90 -1.15 -15.76 -8.58
C HIS A 90 0.04 -16.54 -8.03
N PHE A 91 -0.27 -17.63 -7.31
CA PHE A 91 0.70 -18.63 -6.85
C PHE A 91 0.21 -20.02 -7.20
N SER A 92 1.11 -20.84 -7.73
CA SER A 92 0.79 -22.21 -8.19
C SER A 92 0.59 -23.21 -7.04
N SER A 93 0.96 -22.84 -5.80
CA SER A 93 0.73 -23.69 -4.63
C SER A 93 0.42 -22.89 -3.37
N PRO A 94 -0.30 -23.50 -2.40
CA PRO A 94 -0.55 -22.88 -1.11
C PRO A 94 0.73 -22.53 -0.34
N GLU A 95 1.77 -23.37 -0.44
CA GLU A 95 3.04 -23.16 0.27
C GLU A 95 3.78 -21.92 -0.27
N ALA A 96 3.75 -21.73 -1.60
CA ALA A 96 4.35 -20.56 -2.22
C ALA A 96 3.61 -19.27 -1.84
N ALA A 97 2.26 -19.33 -1.75
CA ALA A 97 1.43 -18.22 -1.29
C ALA A 97 1.74 -17.88 0.18
N GLU A 98 1.80 -18.88 1.06
CA GLU A 98 2.11 -18.70 2.49
C GLU A 98 3.50 -18.10 2.69
N ALA A 99 4.51 -18.60 1.96
CA ALA A 99 5.87 -18.05 2.02
C ALA A 99 5.90 -16.57 1.60
N ALA A 100 5.12 -16.20 0.57
CA ALA A 100 5.00 -14.81 0.12
C ALA A 100 4.30 -13.90 1.14
N MET A 101 3.32 -14.43 1.89
CA MET A 101 2.60 -13.69 2.92
C MET A 101 3.40 -13.54 4.22
N SER A 102 4.22 -14.55 4.55
CA SER A 102 5.00 -14.60 5.80
C SER A 102 6.32 -13.81 5.73
N GLY A 103 6.79 -13.51 4.51
CA GLY A 103 8.02 -12.75 4.29
C GLY A 103 7.85 -11.25 4.58
N PRO A 104 8.96 -10.53 4.81
CA PRO A 104 8.91 -9.08 4.90
C PRO A 104 8.40 -8.51 3.57
N ILE A 105 7.31 -7.77 3.64
CA ILE A 105 6.76 -7.12 2.45
C ILE A 105 7.63 -5.89 2.17
N ALA A 106 8.36 -5.93 1.05
CA ALA A 106 9.19 -4.80 0.64
C ALA A 106 8.33 -3.57 0.33
N ASP A 107 8.85 -2.38 0.60
CA ASP A 107 8.22 -1.13 0.18
C ASP A 107 8.04 -1.09 -1.34
N ASP A 108 7.09 -0.25 -1.78
CA ASP A 108 6.91 -0.04 -3.21
C ASP A 108 8.23 0.36 -3.87
N PRO A 109 8.59 -0.27 -5.00
CA PRO A 109 9.73 0.20 -5.79
C PRO A 109 9.58 1.67 -6.15
N PRO A 110 10.68 2.45 -6.26
CA PRO A 110 10.61 3.90 -6.49
C PRO A 110 9.69 4.30 -7.65
N GLY A 111 9.70 3.55 -8.75
CA GLY A 111 8.85 3.82 -9.91
C GLY A 111 7.36 3.64 -9.61
N LEU A 112 6.97 2.56 -8.92
CA LEU A 112 5.58 2.34 -8.52
C LEU A 112 5.12 3.40 -7.51
N ARG A 113 5.98 3.75 -6.55
CA ARG A 113 5.69 4.82 -5.59
C ARG A 113 5.42 6.13 -6.30
N THR A 114 6.29 6.55 -7.23
CA THR A 114 6.09 7.79 -8.01
C THR A 114 4.80 7.75 -8.83
N LEU A 115 4.47 6.62 -9.49
CA LEU A 115 3.21 6.47 -10.23
C LEU A 115 1.97 6.65 -9.36
N ARG A 116 2.00 6.21 -8.11
CA ARG A 116 0.87 6.29 -7.17
C ARG A 116 0.70 7.68 -6.55
N THR A 117 1.82 8.33 -6.21
CA THR A 117 1.82 9.64 -5.53
C THR A 117 1.85 10.83 -6.50
N SER A 118 1.84 10.55 -7.82
CA SER A 118 1.72 11.55 -8.88
C SER A 118 0.33 11.47 -9.52
N ASP A 119 0.06 12.31 -10.48
CA ASP A 119 -1.20 12.39 -11.22
C ASP A 119 -1.33 11.37 -12.37
N CYS A 120 -0.38 10.44 -12.52
CA CYS A 120 -0.34 9.44 -13.59
C CYS A 120 -1.63 8.61 -13.68
N LEU A 121 -2.18 8.19 -12.52
CA LEU A 121 -3.37 7.34 -12.44
C LEU A 121 -4.68 8.07 -12.79
N ASN A 122 -4.67 9.39 -12.96
CA ASN A 122 -5.81 10.14 -13.49
C ASN A 122 -6.05 9.85 -14.98
N CYS A 123 -5.00 9.46 -15.72
CA CYS A 123 -5.07 9.21 -17.16
C CYS A 123 -4.71 7.77 -17.55
N HIS A 124 -3.95 7.05 -16.73
CA HIS A 124 -3.51 5.69 -16.96
C HIS A 124 -4.07 4.74 -15.91
N THR A 125 -4.29 3.48 -16.29
CA THR A 125 -4.48 2.39 -15.33
C THR A 125 -3.40 1.33 -15.54
N PHE A 126 -3.36 0.36 -14.66
CA PHE A 126 -2.38 -0.74 -14.80
C PHE A 126 -2.74 -1.67 -15.96
N GLY A 127 -3.98 -2.14 -16.06
CA GLY A 127 -4.39 -3.18 -17.02
C GLY A 127 -5.25 -2.70 -18.19
N ALA A 128 -6.18 -1.79 -17.96
CA ALA A 128 -7.13 -1.30 -18.95
C ALA A 128 -6.73 0.07 -19.51
N ARG A 129 -7.26 0.42 -20.69
CA ARG A 129 -7.12 1.80 -21.21
C ARG A 129 -8.11 2.70 -20.47
N LEU A 130 -7.62 3.87 -20.04
CA LEU A 130 -8.45 4.97 -19.55
C LEU A 130 -8.41 6.10 -20.61
N ILE A 131 -7.73 7.19 -20.35
CA ILE A 131 -7.44 8.24 -21.33
C ILE A 131 -6.21 7.83 -22.12
N GLY A 132 -5.11 7.55 -21.42
CA GLY A 132 -3.87 7.02 -21.96
C GLY A 132 -3.87 5.48 -22.10
N PRO A 133 -2.80 4.90 -22.66
CA PRO A 133 -2.60 3.45 -22.68
C PRO A 133 -2.39 2.92 -21.26
N SER A 134 -2.80 1.67 -20.99
CA SER A 134 -2.45 1.03 -19.72
C SER A 134 -0.95 0.77 -19.60
N PHE A 135 -0.43 0.73 -18.38
CA PHE A 135 0.99 0.41 -18.14
C PHE A 135 1.36 -0.98 -18.68
N ALA A 136 0.50 -1.99 -18.52
CA ALA A 136 0.71 -3.31 -19.10
C ALA A 136 0.82 -3.25 -20.63
N ARG A 137 0.04 -2.41 -21.31
CA ARG A 137 0.12 -2.23 -22.77
C ARG A 137 1.42 -1.54 -23.19
N ILE A 138 1.91 -0.59 -22.38
CA ILE A 138 3.20 0.06 -22.60
C ILE A 138 4.32 -0.97 -22.45
N GLY A 139 4.34 -1.75 -21.36
CA GLY A 139 5.34 -2.79 -21.12
C GLY A 139 5.34 -3.90 -22.18
N LYS A 140 4.18 -4.22 -22.77
CA LYS A 140 4.10 -5.18 -23.90
C LYS A 140 4.61 -4.59 -25.22
N ARG A 141 4.50 -3.28 -25.44
CA ARG A 141 4.94 -2.64 -26.67
C ARG A 141 6.44 -2.36 -26.69
N TYR A 142 7.00 -1.96 -25.55
CA TYR A 142 8.40 -1.56 -25.44
C TYR A 142 9.17 -2.56 -24.58
N LEU A 143 10.14 -3.25 -25.19
CA LEU A 143 11.04 -4.11 -24.43
C LEU A 143 11.93 -3.24 -23.52
N TYR A 144 12.26 -3.77 -22.34
CA TYR A 144 13.19 -3.08 -21.46
C TYR A 144 14.55 -2.90 -22.12
N SER A 145 14.96 -1.66 -22.27
CA SER A 145 16.30 -1.23 -22.70
C SER A 145 16.55 0.20 -22.20
N GLN A 146 17.81 0.58 -22.03
CA GLN A 146 18.14 1.94 -21.60
C GLN A 146 17.61 2.99 -22.59
N ALA A 147 17.72 2.73 -23.89
CA ALA A 147 17.21 3.61 -24.94
C ALA A 147 15.68 3.86 -24.81
N ASN A 148 14.90 2.81 -24.49
CA ASN A 148 13.47 2.95 -24.26
C ASN A 148 13.19 3.67 -22.93
N VAL A 149 13.98 3.41 -21.87
CA VAL A 149 13.87 4.17 -20.62
C VAL A 149 14.09 5.64 -20.87
N ASP A 150 15.16 6.04 -21.55
CA ASP A 150 15.49 7.44 -21.83
C ASP A 150 14.43 8.11 -22.71
N SER A 151 13.97 7.43 -23.76
CA SER A 151 12.96 7.97 -24.67
C SER A 151 11.61 8.18 -23.99
N LEU A 152 11.13 7.18 -23.24
CA LEU A 152 9.82 7.27 -22.56
C LEU A 152 9.86 8.21 -21.36
N SER A 153 11.00 8.33 -20.67
CA SER A 153 11.19 9.31 -19.60
C SER A 153 11.06 10.74 -20.12
N ARG A 154 11.61 11.03 -21.31
CA ARG A 154 11.39 12.33 -21.97
C ARG A 154 9.93 12.57 -22.30
N HIS A 155 9.17 11.54 -22.71
CA HIS A 155 7.72 11.68 -22.93
C HIS A 155 6.97 12.03 -21.64
N ILE A 156 7.43 11.55 -20.47
CA ILE A 156 6.86 11.96 -19.20
C ILE A 156 7.18 13.42 -18.92
N LEU A 157 8.45 13.81 -19.03
CA LEU A 157 8.90 15.16 -18.64
C LEU A 157 8.40 16.25 -19.59
N GLU A 158 8.39 15.99 -20.90
CA GLU A 158 8.10 16.98 -21.96
C GLU A 158 6.68 16.86 -22.53
N GLY A 159 5.99 15.76 -22.20
CA GLY A 159 4.72 15.40 -22.82
C GLY A 159 4.91 14.64 -24.14
N SER A 160 3.81 14.12 -24.67
CA SER A 160 3.82 13.30 -25.90
C SER A 160 2.50 13.41 -26.65
N LEU A 161 2.58 13.31 -27.99
CA LEU A 161 1.43 13.31 -28.88
C LEU A 161 1.65 12.31 -30.03
N GLY A 162 0.58 11.66 -30.50
CA GLY A 162 0.57 10.86 -31.71
C GLY A 162 0.97 9.40 -31.56
N VAL A 163 1.74 9.02 -30.54
CA VAL A 163 2.22 7.63 -30.36
C VAL A 163 1.10 6.63 -30.04
N TRP A 164 0.11 7.08 -29.27
CA TRP A 164 -1.05 6.30 -28.82
C TRP A 164 -2.39 6.84 -29.27
N GLY A 165 -2.38 7.73 -30.27
CA GLY A 165 -3.56 8.42 -30.80
C GLY A 165 -3.44 9.94 -30.66
N ASN A 166 -4.56 10.64 -30.80
CA ASN A 166 -4.60 12.09 -30.88
C ASN A 166 -4.75 12.81 -29.53
N ILE A 167 -4.78 12.07 -28.42
CA ILE A 167 -4.86 12.67 -27.10
C ILE A 167 -3.42 12.97 -26.64
N LYS A 168 -3.19 14.23 -26.29
CA LYS A 168 -1.88 14.68 -25.80
C LYS A 168 -1.70 14.21 -24.35
N MET A 169 -0.58 13.56 -24.07
CA MET A 169 -0.07 13.39 -22.72
C MET A 169 0.57 14.71 -22.29
N PRO A 170 0.16 15.34 -21.18
CA PRO A 170 0.79 16.56 -20.69
C PRO A 170 2.23 16.30 -20.23
N SER A 171 3.02 17.36 -20.11
CA SER A 171 4.35 17.34 -19.48
C SER A 171 4.21 17.29 -17.96
N HIS A 172 5.18 16.65 -17.31
CA HIS A 172 5.25 16.51 -15.84
C HIS A 172 6.58 17.09 -15.32
N PRO A 173 6.75 18.44 -15.41
CA PRO A 173 8.01 19.10 -15.04
C PRO A 173 8.30 19.05 -13.53
N GLN A 174 7.31 18.67 -12.70
CA GLN A 174 7.45 18.45 -11.27
C GLN A 174 8.25 17.20 -10.92
N LEU A 175 8.40 16.25 -11.86
CA LEU A 175 9.19 15.04 -11.67
C LEU A 175 10.65 15.28 -12.05
N THR A 176 11.57 14.67 -11.29
CA THR A 176 12.98 14.63 -11.69
C THR A 176 13.20 13.59 -12.81
N ALA A 177 14.32 13.69 -13.49
CA ALA A 177 14.71 12.72 -14.53
C ALA A 177 14.83 11.30 -13.94
N GLU A 178 15.33 11.17 -12.71
CA GLU A 178 15.47 9.90 -12.00
C GLU A 178 14.10 9.31 -11.66
N GLN A 179 13.14 10.12 -11.22
CA GLN A 179 11.77 9.69 -10.96
C GLN A 179 11.08 9.19 -12.22
N ALA A 180 11.19 9.95 -13.32
CA ALA A 180 10.64 9.55 -14.61
C ALA A 180 11.27 8.23 -15.11
N ALA A 181 12.60 8.09 -15.00
CA ALA A 181 13.31 6.86 -15.37
C ALA A 181 12.92 5.66 -14.49
N ALA A 182 12.70 5.89 -13.19
CA ALA A 182 12.23 4.85 -12.28
C ALA A 182 10.81 4.37 -12.66
N CYS A 183 9.89 5.29 -12.98
CA CYS A 183 8.54 4.95 -13.47
C CYS A 183 8.60 4.09 -14.73
N VAL A 184 9.35 4.51 -15.73
CA VAL A 184 9.48 3.77 -16.98
C VAL A 184 10.13 2.42 -16.75
N THR A 185 11.20 2.36 -15.96
CA THR A 185 11.88 1.10 -15.63
C THR A 185 10.91 0.10 -14.98
N TRP A 186 10.11 0.56 -14.03
CA TRP A 186 9.10 -0.28 -13.38
C TRP A 186 8.04 -0.75 -14.40
N ILE A 187 7.50 0.14 -15.23
CA ILE A 187 6.51 -0.20 -16.26
C ILE A 187 7.05 -1.27 -17.21
N LEU A 188 8.27 -1.10 -17.73
CA LEU A 188 8.83 -1.99 -18.72
C LEU A 188 9.24 -3.36 -18.15
N LYS A 189 9.58 -3.44 -16.87
CA LYS A 189 9.98 -4.69 -16.21
C LYS A 189 8.84 -5.45 -15.55
N THR A 190 7.79 -4.76 -15.10
CA THR A 190 6.86 -5.33 -14.10
C THR A 190 5.40 -5.25 -14.54
N ALA A 191 4.98 -4.17 -15.22
CA ALA A 191 3.55 -3.93 -15.46
C ALA A 191 2.89 -4.94 -16.42
N ALA A 192 3.66 -5.77 -17.11
CA ALA A 192 3.18 -6.82 -18.00
C ALA A 192 3.41 -8.24 -17.43
N ASP A 193 3.77 -8.37 -16.17
CA ASP A 193 3.89 -9.65 -15.47
C ASP A 193 2.53 -10.40 -15.50
N PRO A 194 2.47 -11.62 -16.08
CA PRO A 194 1.21 -12.35 -16.18
C PRO A 194 0.70 -12.86 -14.83
N ASP A 195 1.57 -13.03 -13.84
CA ASP A 195 1.21 -13.53 -12.52
C ASP A 195 0.68 -12.42 -11.60
N THR A 196 0.82 -11.15 -11.99
CA THR A 196 0.52 -10.02 -11.10
C THR A 196 -0.37 -8.98 -11.78
N ASN A 197 -1.48 -8.64 -11.14
CA ASN A 197 -2.38 -7.59 -11.57
C ASN A 197 -2.45 -6.48 -10.52
N TYR A 198 -2.54 -5.24 -10.97
CA TYR A 198 -2.57 -4.04 -10.13
C TYR A 198 -3.87 -3.29 -10.35
N TYR A 199 -4.48 -2.84 -9.27
CA TYR A 199 -5.72 -2.05 -9.27
C TYR A 199 -5.55 -0.86 -8.34
N ALA A 200 -5.82 0.34 -8.83
CA ALA A 200 -5.86 1.55 -8.02
C ALA A 200 -7.32 1.84 -7.64
N GLY A 201 -7.56 2.10 -6.37
CA GLY A 201 -8.87 2.40 -5.83
C GLY A 201 -9.16 1.68 -4.53
N THR A 202 -10.02 2.29 -3.71
CA THR A 202 -10.55 1.69 -2.47
C THR A 202 -11.59 0.62 -2.74
N GLU A 203 -12.17 0.61 -3.93
CA GLU A 203 -13.12 -0.41 -4.37
C GLU A 203 -13.03 -0.66 -5.87
N GLY A 204 -13.47 -1.82 -6.31
CA GLY A 204 -13.49 -2.18 -7.72
C GLY A 204 -13.75 -3.67 -7.93
N MET A 205 -13.40 -4.14 -9.12
CA MET A 205 -13.52 -5.53 -9.52
C MET A 205 -12.18 -6.03 -10.03
N PHE A 206 -11.79 -7.22 -9.61
CA PHE A 206 -10.68 -7.94 -10.24
C PHE A 206 -11.16 -9.27 -10.82
N ARG A 207 -10.45 -9.75 -11.83
CA ARG A 207 -10.72 -11.05 -12.43
C ARG A 207 -9.84 -12.11 -11.77
N VAL A 208 -10.43 -13.25 -11.43
CA VAL A 208 -9.71 -14.44 -10.99
C VAL A 208 -9.01 -15.04 -12.22
N ALA A 209 -7.72 -14.73 -12.38
CA ALA A 209 -6.94 -15.14 -13.53
C ALA A 209 -5.88 -16.17 -13.13
N VAL A 210 -5.79 -17.24 -13.93
CA VAL A 210 -4.68 -18.21 -13.89
C VAL A 210 -3.80 -17.93 -15.09
N PRO A 211 -2.49 -17.75 -14.91
CA PRO A 211 -1.58 -17.58 -16.04
C PRO A 211 -1.62 -18.77 -16.99
N PRO A 212 -1.54 -18.55 -18.33
CA PRO A 212 -1.65 -19.62 -19.32
C PRO A 212 -0.62 -20.74 -19.16
N ASP A 213 0.54 -20.40 -18.61
CA ASP A 213 1.66 -21.34 -18.40
C ASP A 213 1.65 -22.01 -17.01
N SER A 214 0.60 -21.78 -16.22
CA SER A 214 0.47 -22.40 -14.90
C SER A 214 0.35 -23.93 -15.05
N LYS A 215 1.33 -24.66 -14.51
CA LYS A 215 1.39 -26.13 -14.49
C LYS A 215 0.71 -26.73 -13.26
N ALA A 216 0.03 -25.94 -12.47
CA ALA A 216 -0.61 -26.39 -11.24
C ALA A 216 -1.74 -27.37 -11.56
N LYS A 217 -1.75 -28.55 -10.90
CA LYS A 217 -2.88 -29.50 -10.93
C LYS A 217 -4.15 -28.87 -10.35
N ASP A 218 -3.95 -28.10 -9.30
CA ASP A 218 -4.96 -27.22 -8.69
C ASP A 218 -4.67 -25.83 -9.22
N LYS A 219 -5.69 -25.08 -9.63
CA LYS A 219 -5.53 -23.77 -10.28
C LYS A 219 -4.80 -22.70 -9.41
N GLY A 220 -4.39 -23.10 -8.20
CA GLY A 220 -3.57 -22.29 -7.33
C GLY A 220 -4.36 -21.33 -6.43
N MET A 221 -3.68 -20.29 -6.00
CA MET A 221 -4.19 -19.28 -5.09
C MET A 221 -3.90 -17.88 -5.60
N LEU A 222 -4.77 -16.94 -5.27
CA LEU A 222 -4.46 -15.53 -5.37
C LEU A 222 -4.14 -14.97 -3.98
N VAL A 223 -3.05 -14.24 -3.89
CA VAL A 223 -2.73 -13.39 -2.74
C VAL A 223 -3.07 -11.95 -3.11
N LEU A 224 -3.90 -11.33 -2.28
CA LEU A 224 -4.32 -9.95 -2.40
C LEU A 224 -3.51 -9.13 -1.40
N ILE A 225 -2.86 -8.08 -1.86
CA ILE A 225 -2.05 -7.17 -1.03
C ILE A 225 -2.60 -5.76 -1.25
N ALA A 226 -3.28 -5.22 -0.24
CA ALA A 226 -3.71 -3.84 -0.23
C ALA A 226 -2.65 -2.97 0.44
N SER A 227 -2.42 -1.77 -0.07
CA SER A 227 -1.45 -0.83 0.50
C SER A 227 -1.82 0.63 0.28
N TYR A 228 -1.44 1.47 1.22
CA TYR A 228 -1.48 2.91 1.14
C TYR A 228 -0.20 3.50 1.74
N THR A 229 0.32 4.55 1.13
CA THR A 229 1.47 5.31 1.66
C THR A 229 0.97 6.69 2.04
N ASP A 230 1.13 7.05 3.31
CA ASP A 230 0.69 8.33 3.85
C ASP A 230 1.48 9.52 3.27
N SER A 231 0.99 10.72 3.49
CA SER A 231 1.62 11.98 3.06
C SER A 231 3.01 12.21 3.65
N ARG A 232 3.38 11.45 4.68
CA ARG A 232 4.68 11.50 5.37
C ARG A 232 5.60 10.33 5.00
N GLY A 233 5.18 9.47 4.04
CA GLY A 233 5.98 8.41 3.43
C GLY A 233 5.96 7.06 4.14
N MET A 234 5.13 6.87 5.19
CA MET A 234 4.97 5.55 5.81
C MET A 234 3.91 4.73 5.06
N GLN A 235 4.16 3.44 4.92
CA GLN A 235 3.26 2.54 4.22
C GLN A 235 2.55 1.59 5.17
N GLY A 236 1.21 1.56 5.10
CA GLY A 236 0.36 0.56 5.70
C GLY A 236 -0.05 -0.51 4.68
N ARG A 237 -0.33 -1.74 5.15
CA ARG A 237 -0.69 -2.87 4.30
C ARG A 237 -1.62 -3.84 4.99
N ASP A 238 -2.40 -4.55 4.16
CA ASP A 238 -3.14 -5.75 4.55
C ASP A 238 -2.99 -6.81 3.46
N THR A 239 -3.04 -8.09 3.86
CA THR A 239 -2.84 -9.20 2.95
C THR A 239 -3.81 -10.32 3.28
N LEU A 240 -4.47 -10.84 2.24
CA LEU A 240 -5.28 -12.04 2.35
C LEU A 240 -5.09 -12.95 1.14
N ARG A 241 -5.56 -14.19 1.26
CA ARG A 241 -5.55 -15.18 0.17
C ARG A 241 -6.95 -15.66 -0.16
N ILE A 242 -7.14 -16.05 -1.41
CA ILE A 242 -8.33 -16.75 -1.91
C ILE A 242 -7.91 -17.95 -2.76
N ARG A 243 -8.77 -18.97 -2.85
CA ARG A 243 -8.53 -20.19 -3.63
C ARG A 243 -9.26 -20.12 -4.97
N ILE A 244 -8.67 -20.75 -5.99
CA ILE A 244 -9.24 -20.87 -7.32
C ILE A 244 -9.72 -22.31 -7.51
N GLN A 245 -10.96 -22.49 -7.97
CA GLN A 245 -11.53 -23.78 -8.32
C GLN A 245 -11.90 -23.87 -9.81
#